data_6f8ee78fb040146600ee048b830be9a0
#
_entry.id   6f8ee78fb040146600ee048b830be9a0
#
_cell.length_a   1.000
_cell.length_b   1.000
_cell.length_c   1.000
_cell.angle_alpha   90.00
_cell.angle_beta   90.00
_cell.angle_gamma   90.00
#
_symmetry.space_group_name_H-M   'P 1'
#
loop_
_entity.id
_entity.type
_entity.pdbx_description
1 polymer ?
#
loop_
_entity_poly.entity_id
_entity_poly.type
_entity_poly.pdbx_seq_one_letter_code
_entity_poly.pdbx_strand_id
1 'polypeptide(L)'
;EAQLDRFFMQVDVDYPDLEGERQIIVNTTSTIVPEPVQVMDAKALIEAQGLVRHVPVGESVAEAILELVRAGRPETSDIEDVKKNVSWGPGPRATQALMLGVRARSVIEGRLAPSIDDVLALVHPILRHRMALTFSARAEGVTLRSIIDRLCDRIA
;
A
#
# COMPACT_ATOMS: atom_id res chain seq x y z
N GLU A 1 -2.17 -4.47 17.06
CA GLU A 1 -2.85 -4.43 15.73
C GLU A 1 -3.54 -3.08 15.48
N ALA A 2 -4.41 -2.57 16.37
CA ALA A 2 -5.07 -1.28 16.20
C ALA A 2 -4.12 -0.08 16.04
N GLN A 3 -2.88 -0.17 16.50
CA GLN A 3 -1.88 0.88 16.32
C GLN A 3 -1.33 0.92 14.89
N LEU A 4 -1.27 -0.21 14.19
CA LEU A 4 -0.74 -0.31 12.84
C LEU A 4 -1.70 0.28 11.80
N ASP A 5 -3.00 0.23 12.03
CA ASP A 5 -4.01 0.79 11.14
C ASP A 5 -3.86 2.31 10.87
N ARG A 6 -3.14 3.02 11.75
CA ARG A 6 -2.86 4.46 11.59
C ARG A 6 -1.76 4.77 10.58
N PHE A 7 -0.88 3.82 10.29
CA PHE A 7 0.19 4.03 9.31
C PHE A 7 -0.39 3.96 7.90
N PHE A 8 0.11 4.82 7.03
CA PHE A 8 -0.41 4.98 5.68
C PHE A 8 -0.22 3.70 4.84
N MET A 9 0.98 3.17 4.82
CA MET A 9 1.35 1.92 4.13
C MET A 9 2.50 1.23 4.85
N GLN A 10 2.67 -0.05 4.59
CA GLN A 10 3.80 -0.85 5.01
C GLN A 10 4.72 -1.11 3.82
N VAL A 11 5.97 -0.74 3.95
CA VAL A 11 7.03 -1.02 2.97
C VAL A 11 8.00 -2.00 3.59
N ASP A 12 8.27 -3.10 2.89
CA ASP A 12 9.31 -4.03 3.29
C ASP A 12 10.63 -3.59 2.68
N VAL A 13 11.67 -3.60 3.48
CA VAL A 13 13.03 -3.33 3.06
C VAL A 13 13.85 -4.56 3.36
N ASP A 14 14.19 -5.29 2.32
CA ASP A 14 15.06 -6.46 2.41
C ASP A 14 16.53 -6.06 2.50
N TYR A 15 17.38 -7.02 2.83
CA TYR A 15 18.82 -6.83 2.74
C TYR A 15 19.22 -6.51 1.30
N PRO A 16 20.23 -5.63 1.08
CA PRO A 16 20.75 -5.37 -0.23
C PRO A 16 21.39 -6.64 -0.81
N ASP A 17 21.50 -6.70 -2.12
CA ASP A 17 22.28 -7.73 -2.80
C ASP A 17 23.78 -7.54 -2.55
N LEU A 18 24.60 -8.51 -2.98
CA LEU A 18 26.04 -8.50 -2.76
C LEU A 18 26.73 -7.24 -3.28
N GLU A 19 26.26 -6.70 -4.40
CA GLU A 19 26.84 -5.48 -4.98
C GLU A 19 26.43 -4.25 -4.18
N GLY A 20 25.19 -4.18 -3.73
CA GLY A 20 24.70 -3.15 -2.82
C GLY A 20 25.46 -3.16 -1.49
N GLU A 21 25.73 -4.34 -0.91
CA GLU A 21 26.55 -4.46 0.30
C GLU A 21 27.99 -3.95 0.08
N ARG A 22 28.60 -4.26 -1.07
CA ARG A 22 29.93 -3.73 -1.43
C ARG A 22 29.92 -2.20 -1.51
N GLN A 23 28.92 -1.63 -2.16
CA GLN A 23 28.79 -0.17 -2.27
C GLN A 23 28.60 0.48 -0.89
N ILE A 24 27.82 -0.14 -0.01
CA ILE A 24 27.66 0.33 1.37
C ILE A 24 29.01 0.36 2.07
N ILE A 25 29.80 -0.74 2.02
CA ILE A 25 31.11 -0.79 2.65
C ILE A 25 32.02 0.33 2.14
N VAL A 26 32.13 0.47 0.82
CA VAL A 26 32.98 1.50 0.23
C VAL A 26 32.54 2.91 0.60
N ASN A 27 31.24 3.21 0.49
CA ASN A 27 30.69 4.55 0.73
C ASN A 27 30.69 4.95 2.21
N THR A 28 30.55 3.97 3.13
CA THR A 28 30.44 4.28 4.56
C THR A 28 31.77 4.21 5.33
N THR A 29 32.78 3.53 4.76
CA THR A 29 34.10 3.39 5.40
C THR A 29 35.21 4.15 4.70
N SER A 30 34.94 4.83 3.58
CA SER A 30 35.90 5.70 2.90
C SER A 30 36.07 7.04 3.64
N THR A 31 37.17 7.71 3.34
CA THR A 31 37.42 9.07 3.88
C THR A 31 36.54 10.16 3.26
N ILE A 32 35.86 9.84 2.14
CA ILE A 32 34.94 10.74 1.43
C ILE A 32 33.52 10.28 1.77
N VAL A 33 32.84 11.05 2.61
CA VAL A 33 31.41 10.82 2.92
C VAL A 33 30.61 11.70 1.98
N PRO A 34 29.75 11.12 1.12
CA PRO A 34 28.88 11.93 0.26
C PRO A 34 27.90 12.73 1.11
N GLU A 35 27.87 14.04 0.91
CA GLU A 35 26.89 14.91 1.57
C GLU A 35 25.56 14.90 0.82
N PRO A 36 24.43 14.72 1.51
CA PRO A 36 23.13 14.79 0.88
C PRO A 36 22.84 16.23 0.41
N VAL A 37 22.29 16.37 -0.79
CA VAL A 37 21.87 17.65 -1.35
C VAL A 37 20.37 17.82 -1.11
N GLN A 38 19.97 18.98 -0.57
CA GLN A 38 18.56 19.31 -0.42
C GLN A 38 17.92 19.53 -1.78
N VAL A 39 16.94 18.68 -2.14
CA VAL A 39 16.21 18.75 -3.43
C VAL A 39 14.84 19.44 -3.31
N MET A 40 14.31 19.55 -2.08
CA MET A 40 13.01 20.17 -1.80
C MET A 40 13.00 20.73 -0.38
N ASP A 41 12.38 21.87 -0.16
CA ASP A 41 12.14 22.41 1.18
C ASP A 41 10.79 21.91 1.76
N ALA A 42 10.59 22.17 3.05
CA ALA A 42 9.37 21.75 3.74
C ALA A 42 8.11 22.42 3.17
N LYS A 43 8.21 23.66 2.69
CA LYS A 43 7.09 24.39 2.10
C LYS A 43 6.65 23.75 0.80
N ALA A 44 7.57 23.47 -0.10
CA ALA A 44 7.29 22.80 -1.37
C ALA A 44 6.70 21.40 -1.16
N LEU A 45 7.18 20.67 -0.14
CA LEU A 45 6.60 19.36 0.21
C LEU A 45 5.14 19.47 0.68
N ILE A 46 4.83 20.45 1.55
CA ILE A 46 3.46 20.69 2.03
C ILE A 46 2.53 21.11 0.88
N GLU A 47 3.01 21.95 -0.03
CA GLU A 47 2.27 22.37 -1.23
C GLU A 47 1.98 21.17 -2.14
N ALA A 48 2.97 20.29 -2.37
CA ALA A 48 2.79 19.06 -3.14
C ALA A 48 1.77 18.11 -2.49
N GLN A 49 1.82 17.92 -1.15
CA GLN A 49 0.81 17.15 -0.40
C GLN A 49 -0.60 17.75 -0.52
N GLY A 50 -0.69 19.09 -0.52
CA GLY A 50 -1.95 19.81 -0.76
C GLY A 50 -2.51 19.52 -2.15
N LEU A 51 -1.66 19.55 -3.19
CA LEU A 51 -2.04 19.30 -4.57
C LEU A 51 -2.66 17.91 -4.77
N VAL A 52 -2.11 16.88 -4.13
CA VAL A 52 -2.64 15.50 -4.18
C VAL A 52 -4.14 15.45 -3.85
N ARG A 53 -4.61 16.26 -2.91
CA ARG A 53 -6.02 16.27 -2.49
C ARG A 53 -6.96 16.85 -3.54
N HIS A 54 -6.45 17.62 -4.49
CA HIS A 54 -7.23 18.24 -5.57
C HIS A 54 -7.31 17.36 -6.83
N VAL A 55 -6.54 16.28 -6.89
CA VAL A 55 -6.59 15.35 -8.03
C VAL A 55 -7.97 14.70 -8.13
N PRO A 56 -8.69 14.84 -9.25
CA PRO A 56 -9.97 14.19 -9.45
C PRO A 56 -9.81 12.68 -9.51
N VAL A 57 -10.78 11.94 -8.99
CA VAL A 57 -10.85 10.49 -9.06
C VAL A 57 -12.14 10.10 -9.78
N GLY A 58 -12.02 9.30 -10.83
CA GLY A 58 -13.17 8.76 -11.54
C GLY A 58 -14.01 7.86 -10.63
N GLU A 59 -15.31 7.83 -10.87
CA GLU A 59 -16.28 7.03 -10.11
C GLU A 59 -15.90 5.54 -10.12
N SER A 60 -15.47 5.02 -11.27
CA SER A 60 -15.04 3.62 -11.41
C SER A 60 -13.88 3.25 -10.48
N VAL A 61 -12.90 4.15 -10.29
CA VAL A 61 -11.78 3.93 -9.37
C VAL A 61 -12.26 4.00 -7.92
N ALA A 62 -13.15 4.92 -7.60
CA ALA A 62 -13.71 5.05 -6.25
C ALA A 62 -14.53 3.81 -5.87
N GLU A 63 -15.38 3.32 -6.76
CA GLU A 63 -16.18 2.11 -6.56
C GLU A 63 -15.30 0.86 -6.43
N ALA A 64 -14.26 0.72 -7.28
CA ALA A 64 -13.31 -0.38 -7.18
C ALA A 64 -12.60 -0.41 -5.81
N ILE A 65 -12.19 0.74 -5.28
CA ILE A 65 -11.60 0.85 -3.93
C ILE A 65 -12.61 0.41 -2.85
N LEU A 66 -13.86 0.86 -2.94
CA LEU A 66 -14.90 0.50 -1.98
C LEU A 66 -15.22 -1.00 -2.03
N GLU A 67 -15.38 -1.55 -3.24
CA GLU A 67 -15.64 -2.96 -3.46
C GLU A 67 -14.52 -3.82 -2.87
N LEU A 68 -13.27 -3.53 -3.22
CA LEU A 68 -12.09 -4.25 -2.76
C LEU A 68 -11.98 -4.25 -1.23
N VAL A 69 -12.11 -3.09 -0.58
CA VAL A 69 -12.01 -2.99 0.88
C VAL A 69 -13.17 -3.72 1.57
N ARG A 70 -14.39 -3.63 1.04
CA ARG A 70 -15.55 -4.35 1.59
C ARG A 70 -15.45 -5.86 1.42
N ALA A 71 -14.96 -6.31 0.25
CA ALA A 71 -14.72 -7.73 0.00
C ALA A 71 -13.64 -8.34 0.91
N GLY A 72 -12.72 -7.53 1.43
CA GLY A 72 -11.71 -7.96 2.41
C GLY A 72 -12.23 -8.17 3.84
N ARG A 73 -13.50 -7.86 4.14
CA ARG A 73 -14.11 -8.01 5.48
C ARG A 73 -14.88 -9.33 5.58
N PRO A 74 -14.51 -10.24 6.48
CA PRO A 74 -15.16 -11.55 6.57
C PRO A 74 -16.68 -11.48 6.78
N GLU A 75 -17.16 -10.43 7.48
CA GLU A 75 -18.59 -10.27 7.80
C GLU A 75 -19.44 -9.88 6.58
N THR A 76 -18.83 -9.23 5.57
CA THR A 76 -19.55 -8.68 4.40
C THR A 76 -19.05 -9.23 3.07
N SER A 77 -17.99 -10.05 3.10
CA SER A 77 -17.42 -10.65 1.89
C SER A 77 -18.36 -11.71 1.30
N ASP A 78 -18.38 -11.83 0.00
CA ASP A 78 -18.95 -12.94 -0.75
C ASP A 78 -17.87 -13.98 -1.17
N ILE A 79 -16.59 -13.70 -0.85
CA ILE A 79 -15.46 -14.58 -1.13
C ILE A 79 -15.30 -15.58 0.02
N GLU A 80 -15.52 -16.87 -0.25
CA GLU A 80 -15.46 -17.93 0.77
C GLU A 80 -14.09 -18.00 1.48
N ASP A 81 -13.01 -17.78 0.74
CA ASP A 81 -11.67 -17.77 1.33
C ASP A 81 -11.45 -16.60 2.32
N VAL A 82 -12.07 -15.46 2.08
CA VAL A 82 -12.04 -14.34 3.03
C VAL A 82 -12.83 -14.69 4.28
N LYS A 83 -14.05 -15.21 4.13
CA LYS A 83 -14.88 -15.64 5.27
C LYS A 83 -14.20 -16.68 6.15
N LYS A 84 -13.59 -17.69 5.52
CA LYS A 84 -12.93 -18.81 6.22
C LYS A 84 -11.61 -18.39 6.87
N ASN A 85 -10.80 -17.61 6.16
CA ASN A 85 -9.39 -17.46 6.48
C ASN A 85 -9.02 -16.11 7.12
N VAL A 86 -9.86 -15.09 6.98
CA VAL A 86 -9.61 -13.75 7.56
C VAL A 86 -10.30 -13.65 8.91
N SER A 87 -9.54 -13.32 9.95
CA SER A 87 -10.08 -13.06 11.30
C SER A 87 -10.42 -11.60 11.52
N TRP A 88 -9.78 -10.72 10.78
CA TRP A 88 -9.97 -9.29 10.87
C TRP A 88 -9.66 -8.63 9.52
N GLY A 89 -10.60 -7.85 9.00
CA GLY A 89 -10.54 -7.22 7.69
C GLY A 89 -10.27 -5.71 7.73
N PRO A 90 -10.07 -5.06 6.56
CA PRO A 90 -9.68 -3.67 6.48
C PRO A 90 -10.84 -2.72 6.85
N GLY A 91 -10.54 -1.72 7.69
CA GLY A 91 -11.47 -0.68 8.09
C GLY A 91 -11.57 0.49 7.09
N PRO A 92 -12.36 1.54 7.43
CA PRO A 92 -12.50 2.74 6.58
C PRO A 92 -11.18 3.47 6.29
N ARG A 93 -10.16 3.33 7.15
CA ARG A 93 -8.83 3.90 6.93
C ARG A 93 -8.12 3.29 5.73
N ALA A 94 -8.39 2.03 5.40
CA ALA A 94 -7.87 1.41 4.19
C ALA A 94 -8.40 2.12 2.93
N THR A 95 -9.71 2.42 2.88
CA THR A 95 -10.32 3.19 1.78
C THR A 95 -9.70 4.58 1.65
N GLN A 96 -9.51 5.28 2.78
CA GLN A 96 -8.88 6.60 2.79
C GLN A 96 -7.43 6.56 2.32
N ALA A 97 -6.67 5.55 2.75
CA ALA A 97 -5.27 5.39 2.35
C ALA A 97 -5.16 5.04 0.85
N LEU A 98 -5.99 4.13 0.34
CA LEU A 98 -6.03 3.83 -1.10
C LEU A 98 -6.38 5.08 -1.90
N MET A 99 -7.44 5.80 -1.52
CA MET A 99 -7.87 7.01 -2.22
C MET A 99 -6.79 8.10 -2.27
N LEU A 100 -6.04 8.30 -1.19
CA LEU A 100 -4.92 9.24 -1.18
C LEU A 100 -3.71 8.70 -1.94
N GLY A 101 -3.43 7.42 -1.82
CA GLY A 101 -2.31 6.76 -2.47
C GLY A 101 -2.41 6.79 -3.99
N VAL A 102 -3.59 6.46 -4.55
CA VAL A 102 -3.78 6.48 -6.01
C VAL A 102 -3.65 7.89 -6.59
N ARG A 103 -4.14 8.91 -5.88
CA ARG A 103 -3.94 10.30 -6.27
C ARG A 103 -2.47 10.69 -6.27
N ALA A 104 -1.74 10.36 -5.19
CA ALA A 104 -0.31 10.66 -5.08
C ALA A 104 0.48 9.96 -6.20
N ARG A 105 0.18 8.67 -6.46
CA ARG A 105 0.82 7.91 -7.52
C ARG A 105 0.59 8.53 -8.90
N SER A 106 -0.63 8.92 -9.23
CA SER A 106 -0.93 9.57 -10.52
C SER A 106 -0.16 10.88 -10.71
N VAL A 107 -0.01 11.69 -9.65
CA VAL A 107 0.78 12.93 -9.68
C VAL A 107 2.26 12.64 -9.90
N ILE A 108 2.83 11.68 -9.17
CA ILE A 108 4.24 11.28 -9.31
C ILE A 108 4.55 10.80 -10.73
N GLU A 109 3.60 10.10 -11.36
CA GLU A 109 3.71 9.61 -12.73
C GLU A 109 3.28 10.65 -13.79
N GLY A 110 2.99 11.90 -13.40
CA GLY A 110 2.62 13.00 -14.30
C GLY A 110 1.23 12.85 -14.92
N ARG A 111 0.33 12.06 -14.31
CA ARG A 111 -1.04 11.86 -14.80
C ARG A 111 -2.03 12.74 -14.05
N LEU A 112 -3.09 13.14 -14.74
CA LEU A 112 -4.11 14.05 -14.20
C LEU A 112 -5.18 13.34 -13.34
N ALA A 113 -5.29 12.02 -13.46
CA ALA A 113 -6.22 11.21 -12.71
C ALA A 113 -5.67 9.79 -12.50
N PRO A 114 -6.02 9.11 -11.39
CA PRO A 114 -5.64 7.73 -11.16
C PRO A 114 -6.48 6.73 -12.00
N SER A 115 -5.93 5.52 -12.13
CA SER A 115 -6.54 4.37 -12.79
C SER A 115 -6.72 3.18 -11.83
N ILE A 116 -7.35 2.11 -12.30
CA ILE A 116 -7.44 0.83 -11.58
C ILE A 116 -6.05 0.25 -11.32
N ASP A 117 -5.11 0.40 -12.26
CA ASP A 117 -3.73 -0.08 -12.08
C ASP A 117 -3.05 0.57 -10.87
N ASP A 118 -3.39 1.82 -10.55
CA ASP A 118 -2.87 2.49 -9.34
C ASP A 118 -3.44 1.84 -8.08
N VAL A 119 -4.71 1.42 -8.11
CA VAL A 119 -5.31 0.67 -7.00
C VAL A 119 -4.56 -0.64 -6.81
N LEU A 120 -4.43 -1.44 -7.87
CA LEU A 120 -3.76 -2.74 -7.85
C LEU A 120 -2.31 -2.63 -7.33
N ALA A 121 -1.58 -1.60 -7.75
CA ALA A 121 -0.21 -1.37 -7.31
C ALA A 121 -0.09 -1.04 -5.81
N LEU A 122 -1.13 -0.47 -5.20
CA LEU A 122 -1.11 -0.01 -3.81
C LEU A 122 -1.86 -0.90 -2.82
N VAL A 123 -2.63 -1.88 -3.31
CA VAL A 123 -3.43 -2.76 -2.45
C VAL A 123 -2.57 -3.47 -1.41
N HIS A 124 -1.49 -4.15 -1.83
CA HIS A 124 -0.63 -4.90 -0.93
C HIS A 124 -0.01 -4.03 0.17
N PRO A 125 0.72 -2.96 -0.12
CA PRO A 125 1.35 -2.14 0.92
C PRO A 125 0.33 -1.47 1.85
N ILE A 126 -0.91 -1.27 1.41
CA ILE A 126 -1.95 -0.62 2.22
C ILE A 126 -2.76 -1.62 3.03
N LEU A 127 -3.08 -2.81 2.51
CA LEU A 127 -3.95 -3.77 3.21
C LEU A 127 -3.21 -4.74 4.13
N ARG A 128 -1.96 -5.11 3.83
CA ARG A 128 -1.25 -6.18 4.53
C ARG A 128 -1.13 -5.99 6.05
N HIS A 129 -1.04 -4.76 6.54
CA HIS A 129 -0.99 -4.44 7.97
C HIS A 129 -2.38 -4.11 8.56
N ARG A 130 -3.42 -4.20 7.73
CA ARG A 130 -4.82 -3.92 8.06
C ARG A 130 -5.72 -5.14 7.97
N MET A 131 -5.14 -6.31 7.85
CA MET A 131 -5.84 -7.58 7.79
C MET A 131 -5.08 -8.63 8.61
N ALA A 132 -5.79 -9.60 9.14
CA ALA A 132 -5.18 -10.72 9.86
C ALA A 132 -5.87 -12.04 9.47
N LEU A 133 -5.06 -13.10 9.36
CA LEU A 133 -5.56 -14.46 9.12
C LEU A 133 -5.97 -15.13 10.43
N THR A 134 -6.92 -16.05 10.34
CA THR A 134 -7.24 -16.97 11.43
C THR A 134 -6.04 -17.86 11.76
N PHE A 135 -6.04 -18.43 12.97
CA PHE A 135 -4.98 -19.35 13.38
C PHE A 135 -4.94 -20.60 12.48
N SER A 136 -6.12 -21.17 12.14
CA SER A 136 -6.23 -22.31 11.24
C SER A 136 -5.67 -22.03 9.85
N ALA A 137 -6.00 -20.87 9.28
CA ALA A 137 -5.47 -20.48 7.97
C ALA A 137 -3.93 -20.41 7.95
N ARG A 138 -3.33 -19.87 9.00
CA ARG A 138 -1.86 -19.84 9.14
C ARG A 138 -1.27 -21.23 9.26
N ALA A 139 -1.90 -22.12 10.02
CA ALA A 139 -1.48 -23.51 10.17
C ALA A 139 -1.60 -24.32 8.87
N GLU A 140 -2.60 -23.99 8.03
CA GLU A 140 -2.80 -24.55 6.69
C GLU A 140 -1.87 -23.94 5.63
N GLY A 141 -1.00 -22.98 5.98
CA GLY A 141 -0.06 -22.35 5.05
C GLY A 141 -0.68 -21.25 4.16
N VAL A 142 -1.90 -20.80 4.45
CA VAL A 142 -2.52 -19.68 3.74
C VAL A 142 -1.74 -18.41 4.04
N THR A 143 -1.47 -17.61 3.02
CA THR A 143 -0.76 -16.34 3.17
C THR A 143 -1.73 -15.16 3.01
N LEU A 144 -1.44 -14.07 3.71
CA LEU A 144 -2.24 -12.85 3.53
C LEU A 144 -2.11 -12.29 2.10
N ARG A 145 -0.94 -12.51 1.49
CA ARG A 145 -0.71 -12.14 0.10
C ARG A 145 -1.70 -12.83 -0.84
N SER A 146 -1.88 -14.15 -0.72
CA SER A 146 -2.81 -14.90 -1.57
C SER A 146 -4.27 -14.45 -1.41
N ILE A 147 -4.65 -14.01 -0.21
CA ILE A 147 -5.99 -13.44 0.01
C ILE A 147 -6.12 -12.08 -0.69
N ILE A 148 -5.11 -11.22 -0.56
CA ILE A 148 -5.12 -9.91 -1.20
C ILE A 148 -5.10 -10.05 -2.73
N ASP A 149 -4.33 -10.98 -3.29
CA ASP A 149 -4.31 -11.25 -4.73
C ASP A 149 -5.71 -11.58 -5.26
N ARG A 150 -6.49 -12.40 -4.53
CA ARG A 150 -7.89 -12.70 -4.90
C ARG A 150 -8.83 -11.49 -4.82
N LEU A 151 -8.55 -10.55 -3.91
CA LEU A 151 -9.29 -9.28 -3.88
C LEU A 151 -8.97 -8.43 -5.12
N CYS A 152 -7.71 -8.47 -5.58
CA CYS A 152 -7.28 -7.78 -6.79
C CYS A 152 -7.95 -8.34 -8.05
N ASP A 153 -8.06 -9.68 -8.18
CA ASP A 153 -8.70 -10.35 -9.33
C ASP A 153 -10.13 -9.88 -9.58
N ARG A 154 -10.77 -9.31 -8.58
CA ARG A 154 -12.16 -8.85 -8.65
C ARG A 154 -12.32 -7.52 -9.36
N ILE A 155 -11.29 -6.67 -9.33
CA ILE A 155 -11.32 -5.31 -9.88
C ILE A 155 -10.41 -5.13 -11.09
N ALA A 156 -9.63 -6.18 -11.44
CA ALA A 156 -8.69 -6.20 -12.56
C ALA A 156 -9.35 -6.20 -13.94
#